data_1d5ef1fa8436b06bda5ff886422a001b
#
_entry.id   1d5ef1fa8436b06bda5ff886422a001b
#
_cell.length_a   1.000
_cell.length_b   1.000
_cell.length_c   1.000
_cell.angle_alpha   90.00
_cell.angle_beta   90.00
_cell.angle_gamma   90.00
#
_symmetry.space_group_name_H-M   'P 1'
#
loop_
_entity.id
_entity.type
_entity.pdbx_description
1 polymer ?
#
loop_
_entity_poly.entity_id
_entity_poly.type
_entity_poly.pdbx_seq_one_letter_code
_entity_poly.pdbx_strand_id
1 'polypeptide(L)'
;MKSFVKIVGLALGALLFSVSAAAFDHSHKAWDDLVKKHVVLINGGKASKVNYVAFGKDRAALKAYLDSLSAVPESEFKGWSKPQQMAFLINAYNGYTVELILQNYPVKSIKDIGGVFDNRWKRKFFKLFGQDFYLDKIEHETLRKPGAYDEPRVHFAVNCASIGCPMLREEAFTADKLDRQLEEQTVRFLSDRSRNRYADGKLEVSMIFNWFKDDWSSGYKGFDGKTPAITSREAWFARYAKVLADAPADQQKIAEGKAAIGHLEYDWSLNGAH
;
A
#
# COMPACT_ATOMS: atom_id res chain seq x y z
N MET A 1 -33.64 47.03 -62.70
CA MET A 1 -33.09 47.30 -61.34
C MET A 1 -33.00 45.97 -60.62
N LYS A 2 -31.78 45.38 -60.46
CA LYS A 2 -31.55 44.12 -59.75
C LYS A 2 -30.88 44.43 -58.40
N SER A 3 -31.61 44.17 -57.33
CA SER A 3 -31.12 44.37 -55.93
C SER A 3 -30.23 43.23 -55.54
N PHE A 4 -28.99 43.52 -55.21
CA PHE A 4 -28.05 42.55 -54.61
C PHE A 4 -28.19 42.58 -53.07
N VAL A 5 -28.66 41.48 -52.50
CA VAL A 5 -28.64 41.27 -51.04
C VAL A 5 -27.26 40.67 -50.67
N LYS A 6 -26.48 41.41 -49.90
CA LYS A 6 -25.21 40.88 -49.27
C LYS A 6 -25.54 40.12 -47.99
N ILE A 7 -25.33 38.85 -48.04
CA ILE A 7 -25.36 37.99 -46.79
C ILE A 7 -23.99 38.11 -46.11
N VAL A 8 -23.96 38.74 -44.93
CA VAL A 8 -22.78 38.78 -44.06
C VAL A 8 -22.86 37.51 -43.17
N GLY A 9 -22.02 36.54 -43.47
CA GLY A 9 -21.87 35.34 -42.61
C GLY A 9 -21.05 35.67 -41.38
N LEU A 10 -21.66 35.60 -40.20
CA LEU A 10 -20.96 35.68 -38.91
C LEU A 10 -20.35 34.29 -38.62
N ALA A 11 -19.03 34.16 -38.74
CA ALA A 11 -18.33 32.98 -38.30
C ALA A 11 -18.12 33.02 -36.77
N LEU A 12 -18.91 32.24 -36.03
CA LEU A 12 -18.74 32.04 -34.58
C LEU A 12 -17.53 31.11 -34.37
N GLY A 13 -16.37 31.68 -34.07
CA GLY A 13 -15.17 30.90 -33.66
C GLY A 13 -15.37 30.33 -32.26
N ALA A 14 -15.64 29.05 -32.15
CA ALA A 14 -15.62 28.34 -30.86
C ALA A 14 -14.17 28.24 -30.35
N LEU A 15 -13.82 29.09 -29.38
CA LEU A 15 -12.58 28.94 -28.59
C LEU A 15 -12.71 27.69 -27.74
N LEU A 16 -12.09 26.59 -28.18
CA LEU A 16 -11.87 25.40 -27.36
C LEU A 16 -10.79 25.75 -26.33
N PHE A 17 -11.19 26.11 -25.12
CA PHE A 17 -10.30 26.15 -23.99
C PHE A 17 -9.91 24.70 -23.66
N SER A 18 -8.73 24.26 -24.10
CA SER A 18 -8.10 23.06 -23.60
C SER A 18 -7.72 23.33 -22.14
N VAL A 19 -8.55 22.88 -21.20
CA VAL A 19 -8.14 22.79 -19.80
C VAL A 19 -7.07 21.72 -19.76
N SER A 20 -5.80 22.14 -19.72
CA SER A 20 -4.70 21.22 -19.43
C SER A 20 -4.96 20.68 -18.03
N ALA A 21 -5.32 19.40 -17.91
CA ALA A 21 -5.34 18.74 -16.64
C ALA A 21 -3.93 18.85 -16.04
N ALA A 22 -3.82 19.39 -14.83
CA ALA A 22 -2.53 19.43 -14.14
C ALA A 22 -2.00 18.00 -14.02
N ALA A 23 -0.70 17.81 -14.30
CA ALA A 23 -0.06 16.51 -14.15
C ALA A 23 -0.22 16.01 -12.71
N PHE A 24 -0.34 14.68 -12.53
CA PHE A 24 -0.49 14.10 -11.21
C PHE A 24 0.71 14.41 -10.30
N ASP A 25 0.43 14.80 -9.04
CA ASP A 25 1.47 15.08 -8.03
C ASP A 25 2.10 13.79 -7.49
N HIS A 26 3.22 13.37 -8.06
CA HIS A 26 3.99 12.20 -7.63
C HIS A 26 4.66 12.34 -6.25
N SER A 27 4.63 13.51 -5.64
CA SER A 27 5.04 13.69 -4.24
C SER A 27 3.98 13.17 -3.26
N HIS A 28 2.74 12.97 -3.73
CA HIS A 28 1.59 12.60 -2.91
C HIS A 28 1.40 13.51 -1.68
N LYS A 29 1.74 14.81 -1.82
CA LYS A 29 1.82 15.77 -0.70
C LYS A 29 0.58 15.78 0.18
N ALA A 30 -0.61 15.75 -0.42
CA ALA A 30 -1.85 15.77 0.34
C ALA A 30 -2.04 14.52 1.22
N TRP A 31 -1.63 13.35 0.73
CA TRP A 31 -1.62 12.10 1.52
C TRP A 31 -0.53 12.12 2.59
N ASP A 32 0.66 12.59 2.25
CA ASP A 32 1.80 12.73 3.15
C ASP A 32 1.45 13.58 4.38
N ASP A 33 0.79 14.72 4.16
CA ASP A 33 0.34 15.59 5.24
C ASP A 33 -0.70 14.90 6.15
N LEU A 34 -1.61 14.12 5.56
CA LEU A 34 -2.63 13.39 6.32
C LEU A 34 -2.02 12.27 7.18
N VAL A 35 -1.13 11.45 6.64
CA VAL A 35 -0.53 10.36 7.42
C VAL A 35 0.42 10.90 8.49
N LYS A 36 1.17 11.95 8.23
CA LYS A 36 1.98 12.63 9.24
C LYS A 36 1.15 13.17 10.42
N LYS A 37 -0.06 13.61 10.15
CA LYS A 37 -0.95 14.17 11.17
C LYS A 37 -1.66 13.09 12.00
N HIS A 38 -2.03 11.96 11.38
CA HIS A 38 -2.96 11.00 11.97
C HIS A 38 -2.38 9.62 12.28
N VAL A 39 -1.17 9.33 11.82
CA VAL A 39 -0.47 8.08 12.14
C VAL A 39 0.41 8.29 13.37
N VAL A 40 0.23 7.45 14.38
CA VAL A 40 0.96 7.49 15.64
C VAL A 40 1.89 6.30 15.70
N LEU A 41 3.20 6.56 15.74
CA LEU A 41 4.20 5.50 15.89
C LEU A 41 4.16 4.90 17.30
N ILE A 42 4.25 3.59 17.37
CA ILE A 42 4.32 2.82 18.61
C ILE A 42 5.46 1.78 18.53
N ASN A 43 5.74 1.09 19.63
CA ASN A 43 6.77 0.05 19.72
C ASN A 43 8.15 0.53 19.20
N GLY A 44 8.54 1.76 19.53
CA GLY A 44 9.80 2.33 19.05
C GLY A 44 9.86 2.53 17.54
N GLY A 45 8.73 2.84 16.90
CA GLY A 45 8.61 3.07 15.46
C GLY A 45 8.47 1.80 14.61
N LYS A 46 8.30 0.63 15.25
CA LYS A 46 8.14 -0.66 14.55
C LYS A 46 6.70 -0.97 14.17
N ALA A 47 5.76 -0.23 14.74
CA ALA A 47 4.33 -0.33 14.49
C ALA A 47 3.69 1.05 14.51
N SER A 48 2.44 1.15 14.05
CA SER A 48 1.65 2.38 14.12
C SER A 48 0.20 2.10 14.50
N LYS A 49 -0.44 3.12 15.04
CA LYS A 49 -1.90 3.23 15.19
C LYS A 49 -2.40 4.42 14.38
N VAL A 50 -3.67 4.39 14.01
CA VAL A 50 -4.31 5.47 13.25
C VAL A 50 -5.37 6.14 14.11
N ASN A 51 -5.29 7.47 14.26
CA ASN A 51 -6.31 8.23 14.93
C ASN A 51 -7.51 8.47 14.01
N TYR A 52 -8.36 7.47 13.85
CA TYR A 52 -9.51 7.53 12.94
C TYR A 52 -10.52 8.63 13.31
N VAL A 53 -10.68 8.94 14.61
CA VAL A 53 -11.56 10.03 15.06
C VAL A 53 -11.06 11.38 14.55
N ALA A 54 -9.76 11.65 14.71
CA ALA A 54 -9.16 12.89 14.21
C ALA A 54 -9.07 12.89 12.67
N PHE A 55 -8.77 11.74 12.06
CA PHE A 55 -8.72 11.59 10.60
C PHE A 55 -10.08 11.90 9.96
N GLY A 56 -11.17 11.48 10.60
CA GLY A 56 -12.54 11.79 10.18
C GLY A 56 -12.85 13.30 10.10
N LYS A 57 -12.17 14.14 10.89
CA LYS A 57 -12.31 15.61 10.80
C LYS A 57 -11.66 16.19 9.53
N ASP A 58 -10.64 15.52 8.99
CA ASP A 58 -9.96 15.91 7.75
C ASP A 58 -10.43 15.09 6.53
N ARG A 59 -11.60 14.41 6.64
CA ARG A 59 -12.13 13.55 5.58
C ARG A 59 -12.31 14.26 4.24
N ALA A 60 -12.60 15.56 4.25
CA ALA A 60 -12.67 16.36 3.03
C ALA A 60 -11.33 16.42 2.29
N ALA A 61 -10.21 16.56 3.03
CA ALA A 61 -8.86 16.54 2.44
C ALA A 61 -8.50 15.14 1.93
N LEU A 62 -8.85 14.07 2.68
CA LEU A 62 -8.71 12.70 2.20
C LEU A 62 -9.48 12.49 0.90
N LYS A 63 -10.75 12.91 0.85
CA LYS A 63 -11.57 12.79 -0.34
C LYS A 63 -10.95 13.51 -1.54
N ALA A 64 -10.47 14.73 -1.37
CA ALA A 64 -9.81 15.49 -2.43
C ALA A 64 -8.57 14.74 -2.99
N TYR A 65 -7.77 14.13 -2.11
CA TYR A 65 -6.64 13.29 -2.52
C TYR A 65 -7.13 12.05 -3.30
N LEU A 66 -8.12 11.33 -2.80
CA LEU A 66 -8.66 10.14 -3.46
C LEU A 66 -9.30 10.48 -4.81
N ASP A 67 -9.97 11.62 -4.93
CA ASP A 67 -10.50 12.13 -6.20
C ASP A 67 -9.38 12.43 -7.21
N SER A 68 -8.22 12.95 -6.75
CA SER A 68 -7.04 13.15 -7.60
C SER A 68 -6.47 11.83 -8.14
N LEU A 69 -6.47 10.76 -7.33
CA LEU A 69 -6.09 9.41 -7.78
C LEU A 69 -7.08 8.89 -8.83
N SER A 70 -8.37 9.06 -8.57
CA SER A 70 -9.44 8.58 -9.48
C SER A 70 -9.43 9.30 -10.83
N ALA A 71 -8.93 10.54 -10.86
CA ALA A 71 -8.86 11.35 -12.07
C ALA A 71 -7.73 10.93 -13.03
N VAL A 72 -6.75 10.15 -12.59
CA VAL A 72 -5.62 9.71 -13.42
C VAL A 72 -6.11 8.77 -14.53
N PRO A 73 -5.88 9.11 -15.82
CA PRO A 73 -6.19 8.22 -16.92
C PRO A 73 -5.25 6.99 -16.93
N GLU A 74 -5.76 5.86 -17.42
CA GLU A 74 -4.94 4.64 -17.54
C GLU A 74 -3.72 4.83 -18.46
N SER A 75 -3.87 5.61 -19.52
CA SER A 75 -2.77 5.93 -20.45
C SER A 75 -1.66 6.72 -19.78
N GLU A 76 -1.99 7.67 -18.89
CA GLU A 76 -1.03 8.42 -18.12
C GLU A 76 -0.28 7.48 -17.14
N PHE A 77 -1.02 6.70 -16.35
CA PHE A 77 -0.44 5.71 -15.42
C PHE A 77 0.51 4.73 -16.12
N LYS A 78 0.14 4.20 -17.29
CA LYS A 78 1.00 3.29 -18.07
C LYS A 78 2.29 3.94 -18.59
N GLY A 79 2.30 5.25 -18.75
CA GLY A 79 3.49 6.02 -19.15
C GLY A 79 4.48 6.27 -18.01
N TRP A 80 4.10 6.04 -16.76
CA TRP A 80 4.95 6.25 -15.60
C TRP A 80 6.00 5.15 -15.44
N SER A 81 7.10 5.49 -14.75
CA SER A 81 8.08 4.49 -14.32
C SER A 81 7.45 3.50 -13.32
N LYS A 82 7.98 2.26 -13.26
CA LYS A 82 7.51 1.25 -12.27
C LYS A 82 7.51 1.77 -10.83
N PRO A 83 8.55 2.50 -10.34
CA PRO A 83 8.50 3.10 -9.01
C PRO A 83 7.35 4.09 -8.81
N GLN A 84 7.04 4.92 -9.81
CA GLN A 84 5.90 5.84 -9.74
C GLN A 84 4.56 5.09 -9.69
N GLN A 85 4.41 4.07 -10.52
CA GLN A 85 3.22 3.21 -10.53
C GLN A 85 3.03 2.50 -9.18
N MET A 86 4.09 1.93 -8.60
CA MET A 86 4.02 1.24 -7.31
C MET A 86 3.70 2.20 -6.18
N ALA A 87 4.37 3.35 -6.10
CA ALA A 87 4.09 4.36 -5.08
C ALA A 87 2.62 4.82 -5.14
N PHE A 88 2.11 5.08 -6.35
CA PHE A 88 0.71 5.42 -6.57
C PHE A 88 -0.24 4.33 -6.07
N LEU A 89 -0.01 3.07 -6.44
CA LEU A 89 -0.88 1.95 -6.07
C LEU A 89 -0.85 1.67 -4.56
N ILE A 90 0.32 1.76 -3.91
CA ILE A 90 0.46 1.57 -2.46
C ILE A 90 -0.29 2.69 -1.71
N ASN A 91 -0.08 3.95 -2.10
CA ASN A 91 -0.78 5.07 -1.48
C ASN A 91 -2.29 5.02 -1.75
N ALA A 92 -2.71 4.60 -2.94
CA ALA A 92 -4.12 4.40 -3.26
C ALA A 92 -4.74 3.32 -2.37
N TYR A 93 -4.12 2.14 -2.25
CA TYR A 93 -4.59 1.08 -1.36
C TYR A 93 -4.78 1.60 0.08
N ASN A 94 -3.75 2.25 0.62
CA ASN A 94 -3.75 2.77 1.98
C ASN A 94 -4.81 3.87 2.18
N GLY A 95 -4.92 4.80 1.25
CA GLY A 95 -5.90 5.88 1.31
C GLY A 95 -7.34 5.37 1.22
N TYR A 96 -7.62 4.45 0.29
CA TYR A 96 -8.95 3.83 0.19
C TYR A 96 -9.27 2.89 1.37
N THR A 97 -8.26 2.24 1.96
CA THR A 97 -8.47 1.47 3.20
C THR A 97 -8.89 2.38 4.36
N VAL A 98 -8.21 3.51 4.54
CA VAL A 98 -8.61 4.51 5.56
C VAL A 98 -10.02 5.02 5.28
N GLU A 99 -10.36 5.37 4.04
CA GLU A 99 -11.71 5.81 3.67
C GLU A 99 -12.76 4.73 3.95
N LEU A 100 -12.48 3.45 3.65
CA LEU A 100 -13.39 2.35 3.96
C LEU A 100 -13.68 2.24 5.47
N ILE A 101 -12.64 2.39 6.30
CA ILE A 101 -12.82 2.42 7.77
C ILE A 101 -13.67 3.64 8.17
N LEU A 102 -13.35 4.84 7.68
CA LEU A 102 -14.09 6.05 8.03
C LEU A 102 -15.56 6.02 7.61
N GLN A 103 -15.89 5.38 6.49
CA GLN A 103 -17.27 5.17 6.04
C GLN A 103 -18.10 4.30 7.01
N ASN A 104 -17.41 3.43 7.76
CA ASN A 104 -18.06 2.43 8.62
C ASN A 104 -17.73 2.63 10.11
N TYR A 105 -16.98 3.69 10.46
CA TYR A 105 -16.57 3.94 11.84
C TYR A 105 -17.75 4.33 12.75
N PRO A 106 -17.81 3.81 14.00
CA PRO A 106 -16.85 2.95 14.66
C PRO A 106 -17.01 1.46 14.31
N VAL A 107 -15.89 0.78 14.05
CA VAL A 107 -15.82 -0.68 13.87
C VAL A 107 -14.70 -1.25 14.74
N LYS A 108 -14.83 -2.51 15.17
CA LYS A 108 -13.78 -3.19 15.95
C LYS A 108 -12.73 -3.87 15.06
N SER A 109 -13.08 -4.15 13.81
CA SER A 109 -12.25 -4.81 12.83
C SER A 109 -12.70 -4.41 11.43
N ILE A 110 -11.80 -4.39 10.46
CA ILE A 110 -12.17 -4.29 9.05
C ILE A 110 -13.08 -5.47 8.63
N LYS A 111 -12.98 -6.60 9.35
CA LYS A 111 -13.82 -7.78 9.10
C LYS A 111 -15.30 -7.57 9.45
N ASP A 112 -15.63 -6.56 10.25
CA ASP A 112 -17.01 -6.22 10.60
C ASP A 112 -17.72 -5.44 9.48
N ILE A 113 -16.98 -4.97 8.46
CA ILE A 113 -17.53 -4.23 7.33
C ILE A 113 -18.15 -5.21 6.32
N GLY A 114 -19.41 -4.96 5.95
CA GLY A 114 -20.17 -5.81 5.05
C GLY A 114 -20.93 -6.93 5.77
N GLY A 115 -21.67 -7.72 5.00
CA GLY A 115 -22.42 -8.88 5.51
C GLY A 115 -21.66 -10.19 5.34
N VAL A 116 -22.31 -11.29 5.71
CA VAL A 116 -21.75 -12.65 5.62
C VAL A 116 -21.31 -13.02 4.20
N PHE A 117 -21.94 -12.44 3.19
CA PHE A 117 -21.66 -12.69 1.77
C PHE A 117 -20.91 -11.54 1.08
N ASP A 118 -20.59 -10.45 1.80
CA ASP A 118 -19.89 -9.28 1.24
C ASP A 118 -18.41 -9.32 1.60
N ASN A 119 -17.56 -9.59 0.61
CA ASN A 119 -16.13 -9.49 0.79
C ASN A 119 -15.70 -8.02 0.71
N ARG A 120 -15.40 -7.42 1.86
CA ARG A 120 -15.00 -6.02 2.02
C ARG A 120 -13.83 -5.61 1.14
N TRP A 121 -12.89 -6.51 0.88
CA TRP A 121 -11.75 -6.25 0.00
C TRP A 121 -12.11 -6.29 -1.49
N LYS A 122 -13.23 -6.95 -1.87
CA LYS A 122 -13.77 -6.99 -3.24
C LYS A 122 -14.92 -6.02 -3.47
N ARG A 123 -15.26 -5.22 -2.46
CA ARG A 123 -16.30 -4.20 -2.56
C ARG A 123 -15.85 -3.09 -3.51
N LYS A 124 -16.62 -2.88 -4.58
CA LYS A 124 -16.41 -1.82 -5.56
C LYS A 124 -16.95 -0.50 -5.01
N PHE A 125 -16.11 0.31 -4.38
CA PHE A 125 -16.54 1.56 -3.76
C PHE A 125 -15.75 2.79 -4.25
N PHE A 126 -14.83 2.61 -5.17
CA PHE A 126 -14.07 3.67 -5.79
C PHE A 126 -13.74 3.36 -7.25
N LYS A 127 -13.20 4.37 -7.97
CA LYS A 127 -12.75 4.22 -9.35
C LYS A 127 -11.26 4.54 -9.45
N LEU A 128 -10.55 3.75 -10.24
CA LEU A 128 -9.23 4.08 -10.77
C LEU A 128 -9.24 3.82 -12.27
N PHE A 129 -8.55 4.66 -13.03
CA PHE A 129 -8.42 4.49 -14.47
C PHE A 129 -9.77 4.42 -15.20
N GLY A 130 -10.78 5.15 -14.69
CA GLY A 130 -12.14 5.14 -15.23
C GLY A 130 -12.96 3.87 -14.95
N GLN A 131 -12.40 2.87 -14.25
CA GLN A 131 -13.03 1.58 -13.95
C GLN A 131 -13.40 1.46 -12.48
N ASP A 132 -14.38 0.61 -12.18
CA ASP A 132 -14.67 0.22 -10.80
C ASP A 132 -13.51 -0.60 -10.22
N PHE A 133 -13.04 -0.17 -9.05
CA PHE A 133 -11.93 -0.78 -8.35
C PHE A 133 -12.30 -1.20 -6.93
N TYR A 134 -11.47 -2.06 -6.36
CA TYR A 134 -11.55 -2.59 -5.00
C TYR A 134 -10.15 -2.90 -4.48
N LEU A 135 -10.00 -3.06 -3.17
CA LEU A 135 -8.70 -3.21 -2.53
C LEU A 135 -7.93 -4.44 -3.04
N ASP A 136 -8.58 -5.62 -3.11
CA ASP A 136 -7.97 -6.84 -3.66
C ASP A 136 -7.47 -6.65 -5.10
N LYS A 137 -8.14 -5.82 -5.91
CA LYS A 137 -7.69 -5.56 -7.28
C LYS A 137 -6.38 -4.79 -7.31
N ILE A 138 -6.20 -3.82 -6.39
CA ILE A 138 -4.91 -3.12 -6.27
C ILE A 138 -3.84 -4.09 -5.79
N GLU A 139 -4.09 -4.82 -4.71
CA GLU A 139 -3.08 -5.67 -4.06
C GLU A 139 -2.79 -6.93 -4.89
N HIS A 140 -3.80 -7.74 -5.15
CA HIS A 140 -3.62 -9.10 -5.68
C HIS A 140 -3.56 -9.14 -7.20
N GLU A 141 -4.40 -8.33 -7.88
CA GLU A 141 -4.51 -8.38 -9.34
C GLU A 141 -3.58 -7.39 -10.04
N THR A 142 -2.99 -6.42 -9.30
CA THR A 142 -2.10 -5.41 -9.87
C THR A 142 -0.70 -5.47 -9.26
N LEU A 143 -0.53 -5.14 -7.96
CA LEU A 143 0.80 -5.09 -7.32
C LEU A 143 1.49 -6.47 -7.28
N ARG A 144 0.75 -7.52 -6.91
CA ARG A 144 1.25 -8.89 -6.79
C ARG A 144 1.15 -9.71 -8.06
N LYS A 145 0.65 -9.12 -9.16
CA LYS A 145 0.56 -9.84 -10.44
C LYS A 145 1.95 -10.29 -10.88
N PRO A 146 2.18 -11.60 -11.11
CA PRO A 146 3.49 -12.10 -11.53
C PRO A 146 3.99 -11.40 -12.79
N GLY A 147 5.26 -10.98 -12.78
CA GLY A 147 5.91 -10.25 -13.87
C GLY A 147 5.56 -8.76 -13.96
N ALA A 148 4.65 -8.24 -13.12
CA ALA A 148 4.33 -6.82 -13.11
C ALA A 148 5.41 -6.01 -12.38
N TYR A 149 5.60 -6.31 -11.11
CA TYR A 149 6.57 -5.62 -10.25
C TYR A 149 7.55 -6.60 -9.58
N ASP A 150 7.12 -7.82 -9.26
CA ASP A 150 7.89 -8.89 -8.60
C ASP A 150 8.59 -8.41 -7.31
N GLU A 151 7.88 -7.60 -6.52
CA GLU A 151 8.39 -6.94 -5.32
C GLU A 151 7.62 -7.40 -4.06
N PRO A 152 8.08 -8.44 -3.35
CA PRO A 152 7.36 -9.00 -2.21
C PRO A 152 7.27 -8.04 -1.01
N ARG A 153 8.13 -7.02 -0.91
CA ARG A 153 8.08 -6.03 0.18
C ARG A 153 6.82 -5.16 0.13
N VAL A 154 6.02 -5.21 -0.96
CA VAL A 154 4.69 -4.55 -1.00
C VAL A 154 3.80 -5.04 0.14
N HIS A 155 3.97 -6.29 0.62
CA HIS A 155 3.25 -6.81 1.77
C HIS A 155 3.50 -6.03 3.07
N PHE A 156 4.62 -5.31 3.17
CA PHE A 156 4.93 -4.47 4.34
C PHE A 156 4.55 -3.01 4.13
N ALA A 157 4.07 -2.64 2.94
CA ALA A 157 3.70 -1.28 2.56
C ALA A 157 2.19 -1.06 2.51
N VAL A 158 1.40 -2.09 2.19
CA VAL A 158 -0.07 -2.03 2.19
C VAL A 158 -0.62 -2.37 3.57
N ASN A 159 -1.52 -1.52 4.09
CA ASN A 159 -2.09 -1.67 5.43
C ASN A 159 -3.58 -1.99 5.37
N CYS A 160 -3.98 -3.13 5.91
CA CYS A 160 -5.38 -3.59 5.95
C CYS A 160 -6.13 -3.15 7.22
N ALA A 161 -5.70 -2.10 7.88
CA ALA A 161 -6.32 -1.52 9.08
C ALA A 161 -6.42 -2.45 10.31
N SER A 162 -5.61 -3.52 10.40
CA SER A 162 -5.58 -4.40 11.57
C SER A 162 -4.27 -4.30 12.35
N ILE A 163 -4.29 -4.67 13.64
CA ILE A 163 -3.10 -4.68 14.50
C ILE A 163 -2.04 -5.66 13.96
N GLY A 164 -2.47 -6.83 13.46
CA GLY A 164 -1.56 -7.82 12.88
C GLY A 164 -0.93 -7.41 11.55
N CYS A 165 -1.46 -6.37 10.90
CA CYS A 165 -0.93 -5.86 9.64
C CYS A 165 0.40 -5.13 9.83
N PRO A 166 1.28 -5.10 8.82
CA PRO A 166 2.35 -4.11 8.77
C PRO A 166 1.79 -2.70 8.94
N MET A 167 2.56 -1.84 9.57
CA MET A 167 2.11 -0.51 9.94
C MET A 167 1.69 0.34 8.74
N LEU A 168 0.67 1.20 8.90
CA LEU A 168 0.51 2.33 8.00
C LEU A 168 1.70 3.28 8.23
N ARG A 169 2.45 3.57 7.15
CA ARG A 169 3.62 4.43 7.22
C ARG A 169 3.20 5.87 7.47
N GLU A 170 3.98 6.57 8.28
CA GLU A 170 3.80 7.98 8.66
C GLU A 170 4.17 8.99 7.57
N GLU A 171 4.60 8.52 6.39
CA GLU A 171 4.84 9.33 5.20
C GLU A 171 4.30 8.64 3.95
N ALA A 172 4.00 9.41 2.90
CA ALA A 172 3.62 8.85 1.62
C ALA A 172 4.78 8.11 0.95
N PHE A 173 4.48 7.03 0.24
CA PHE A 173 5.46 6.40 -0.65
C PHE A 173 5.68 7.28 -1.87
N THR A 174 6.95 7.49 -2.26
CA THR A 174 7.32 8.27 -3.45
C THR A 174 8.36 7.53 -4.27
N ALA A 175 8.35 7.73 -5.58
CA ALA A 175 9.18 6.96 -6.51
C ALA A 175 10.69 7.07 -6.21
N ASP A 176 11.15 8.24 -5.82
CA ASP A 176 12.56 8.55 -5.49
C ASP A 176 13.04 7.87 -4.19
N LYS A 177 12.12 7.54 -3.29
CA LYS A 177 12.42 6.92 -1.99
C LYS A 177 11.93 5.47 -1.90
N LEU A 178 11.23 4.96 -2.91
CA LEU A 178 10.44 3.72 -2.82
C LEU A 178 11.24 2.53 -2.31
N ASP A 179 12.41 2.27 -2.88
CA ASP A 179 13.25 1.14 -2.46
C ASP A 179 13.64 1.23 -0.98
N ARG A 180 14.09 2.42 -0.55
CA ARG A 180 14.42 2.67 0.86
C ARG A 180 13.20 2.53 1.77
N GLN A 181 12.06 3.08 1.36
CA GLN A 181 10.82 3.01 2.16
C GLN A 181 10.32 1.57 2.30
N LEU A 182 10.40 0.75 1.25
CA LEU A 182 10.05 -0.67 1.29
C LEU A 182 10.99 -1.45 2.21
N GLU A 183 12.30 -1.17 2.16
CA GLU A 183 13.27 -1.81 3.04
C GLU A 183 13.07 -1.42 4.51
N GLU A 184 12.86 -0.14 4.78
CA GLU A 184 12.55 0.36 6.13
C GLU A 184 11.28 -0.30 6.70
N GLN A 185 10.21 -0.42 5.91
CA GLN A 185 8.97 -1.10 6.33
C GLN A 185 9.21 -2.59 6.59
N THR A 186 10.03 -3.24 5.77
CA THR A 186 10.45 -4.63 5.99
C THR A 186 11.16 -4.79 7.33
N VAL A 187 12.17 -3.97 7.59
CA VAL A 187 12.95 -4.01 8.83
C VAL A 187 12.07 -3.70 10.04
N ARG A 188 11.23 -2.67 9.97
CA ARG A 188 10.27 -2.31 11.03
C ARG A 188 9.34 -3.48 11.37
N PHE A 189 8.74 -4.10 10.36
CA PHE A 189 7.82 -5.21 10.58
C PHE A 189 8.51 -6.45 11.14
N LEU A 190 9.66 -6.86 10.58
CA LEU A 190 10.40 -8.03 11.00
C LEU A 190 11.02 -7.87 12.42
N SER A 191 11.31 -6.64 12.83
CA SER A 191 11.86 -6.35 14.16
C SER A 191 10.78 -6.21 15.24
N ASP A 192 9.50 -6.20 14.90
CA ASP A 192 8.41 -6.16 15.89
C ASP A 192 8.15 -7.54 16.49
N ARG A 193 8.58 -7.74 17.74
CA ARG A 193 8.51 -9.01 18.46
C ARG A 193 7.08 -9.47 18.75
N SER A 194 6.09 -8.63 18.63
CA SER A 194 4.69 -9.02 18.74
C SER A 194 4.20 -9.80 17.52
N ARG A 195 4.87 -9.65 16.36
CA ARG A 195 4.50 -10.22 15.08
C ARG A 195 5.54 -11.15 14.47
N ASN A 196 6.81 -11.02 14.87
CA ASN A 196 7.91 -11.86 14.40
C ASN A 196 8.96 -11.98 15.50
N ARG A 197 9.25 -13.19 15.96
CA ARG A 197 10.22 -13.42 17.04
C ARG A 197 10.87 -14.80 16.93
N TYR A 198 12.06 -14.91 17.47
CA TYR A 198 12.66 -16.21 17.74
C TYR A 198 12.43 -16.55 19.22
N ALA A 199 11.70 -17.63 19.49
CA ALA A 199 11.37 -18.08 20.84
C ALA A 199 11.31 -19.61 20.88
N ASP A 200 11.71 -20.21 21.98
CA ASP A 200 11.65 -21.66 22.21
C ASP A 200 12.27 -22.50 21.08
N GLY A 201 13.36 -22.01 20.50
CA GLY A 201 14.07 -22.68 19.41
C GLY A 201 13.40 -22.57 18.04
N LYS A 202 12.36 -21.75 17.88
CA LYS A 202 11.60 -21.56 16.65
C LYS A 202 11.58 -20.10 16.21
N LEU A 203 11.57 -19.88 14.91
CA LEU A 203 11.24 -18.60 14.30
C LEU A 203 9.73 -18.52 14.11
N GLU A 204 9.05 -17.82 15.00
CA GLU A 204 7.61 -17.57 14.94
C GLU A 204 7.37 -16.28 14.14
N VAL A 205 6.67 -16.36 13.02
CA VAL A 205 6.43 -15.24 12.12
C VAL A 205 4.95 -14.98 11.89
N SER A 206 4.62 -13.81 11.39
CA SER A 206 3.26 -13.44 11.01
C SER A 206 2.66 -14.42 9.98
N MET A 207 1.34 -14.60 10.04
CA MET A 207 0.56 -15.37 9.06
C MET A 207 0.72 -14.87 7.61
N ILE A 208 1.13 -13.62 7.39
CA ILE A 208 1.44 -13.07 6.06
C ILE A 208 2.41 -13.98 5.30
N PHE A 209 3.42 -14.54 6.00
CA PHE A 209 4.39 -15.44 5.39
C PHE A 209 3.81 -16.81 5.01
N ASN A 210 2.68 -17.19 5.57
CA ASN A 210 1.96 -18.39 5.22
C ASN A 210 0.93 -18.14 4.10
N TRP A 211 0.16 -17.06 4.23
CA TRP A 211 -0.88 -16.74 3.26
C TRP A 211 -0.31 -16.43 1.87
N PHE A 212 0.85 -15.79 1.82
CA PHE A 212 1.50 -15.32 0.58
C PHE A 212 2.83 -16.05 0.32
N LYS A 213 2.89 -17.33 0.68
CA LYS A 213 4.13 -18.14 0.63
C LYS A 213 4.84 -18.11 -0.73
N ASP A 214 4.09 -18.03 -1.82
CA ASP A 214 4.64 -18.08 -3.17
C ASP A 214 5.39 -16.78 -3.54
N ASP A 215 4.99 -15.64 -2.98
CA ASP A 215 5.65 -14.35 -3.22
C ASP A 215 7.06 -14.31 -2.62
N TRP A 216 7.30 -15.03 -1.51
CA TRP A 216 8.60 -15.09 -0.84
C TRP A 216 9.60 -16.02 -1.53
N SER A 217 9.16 -16.77 -2.53
CA SER A 217 9.96 -17.71 -3.31
C SER A 217 9.97 -17.39 -4.82
N SER A 218 9.48 -16.24 -5.21
CA SER A 218 9.30 -15.83 -6.61
C SER A 218 10.59 -15.50 -7.37
N GLY A 219 11.76 -15.54 -6.68
CA GLY A 219 13.04 -15.20 -7.29
C GLY A 219 13.37 -13.72 -7.25
N TYR A 220 12.91 -13.02 -6.22
CA TYR A 220 13.19 -11.60 -6.00
C TYR A 220 14.69 -11.29 -6.03
N LYS A 221 15.10 -10.31 -6.85
CA LYS A 221 16.49 -9.93 -7.10
C LYS A 221 16.88 -8.54 -6.59
N GLY A 222 16.12 -7.99 -5.67
CA GLY A 222 16.27 -6.59 -5.28
C GLY A 222 15.58 -5.65 -6.27
N PHE A 223 15.38 -4.41 -5.85
CA PHE A 223 14.68 -3.40 -6.64
C PHE A 223 15.41 -3.03 -7.94
N ASP A 224 16.74 -3.12 -7.92
CA ASP A 224 17.62 -2.85 -9.07
C ASP A 224 17.97 -4.11 -9.89
N GLY A 225 17.47 -5.28 -9.50
CA GLY A 225 17.72 -6.55 -10.15
C GLY A 225 19.11 -7.14 -9.93
N LYS A 226 19.93 -6.58 -9.03
CA LYS A 226 21.33 -6.97 -8.80
C LYS A 226 21.55 -7.89 -7.62
N THR A 227 20.55 -8.05 -6.75
CA THR A 227 20.65 -8.97 -5.61
C THR A 227 20.54 -10.42 -6.12
N PRO A 228 21.27 -11.39 -5.52
CA PRO A 228 21.04 -12.80 -5.80
C PRO A 228 19.57 -13.19 -5.58
N ALA A 229 19.01 -13.95 -6.51
CA ALA A 229 17.59 -14.31 -6.48
C ALA A 229 17.21 -15.03 -5.19
N ILE A 230 16.20 -14.53 -4.49
CA ILE A 230 15.61 -15.17 -3.31
C ILE A 230 14.53 -16.13 -3.79
N THR A 231 14.80 -17.43 -3.70
CA THR A 231 13.96 -18.49 -4.28
C THR A 231 13.27 -19.35 -3.21
N SER A 232 13.41 -19.00 -1.92
CA SER A 232 12.70 -19.64 -0.84
C SER A 232 12.40 -18.67 0.29
N ARG A 233 11.40 -19.01 1.09
CA ARG A 233 11.04 -18.26 2.29
C ARG A 233 12.17 -18.28 3.32
N GLU A 234 12.89 -19.39 3.43
CA GLU A 234 14.04 -19.54 4.31
C GLU A 234 15.18 -18.62 3.89
N ALA A 235 15.45 -18.49 2.59
CA ALA A 235 16.42 -17.53 2.04
C ALA A 235 16.00 -16.08 2.32
N TRP A 236 14.69 -15.79 2.26
CA TRP A 236 14.16 -14.49 2.69
C TRP A 236 14.48 -14.21 4.16
N PHE A 237 14.18 -15.17 5.07
CA PHE A 237 14.48 -15.00 6.49
C PHE A 237 15.99 -14.94 6.77
N ALA A 238 16.80 -15.69 6.06
CA ALA A 238 18.26 -15.66 6.20
C ALA A 238 18.82 -14.27 5.93
N ARG A 239 18.30 -13.56 4.92
CA ARG A 239 18.66 -12.17 4.61
C ARG A 239 18.42 -11.23 5.79
N TYR A 240 17.36 -11.47 6.57
CA TYR A 240 16.95 -10.64 7.71
C TYR A 240 17.21 -11.28 9.08
N ALA A 241 18.09 -12.26 9.16
CA ALA A 241 18.36 -13.00 10.40
C ALA A 241 18.69 -12.10 11.59
N LYS A 242 19.50 -11.04 11.36
CA LYS A 242 19.89 -10.06 12.40
C LYS A 242 18.71 -9.21 12.89
N VAL A 243 17.66 -9.09 12.09
CA VAL A 243 16.44 -8.35 12.44
C VAL A 243 15.44 -9.23 13.17
N LEU A 244 15.39 -10.52 12.82
CA LEU A 244 14.41 -11.49 13.31
C LEU A 244 14.71 -12.06 14.69
N ALA A 245 15.97 -12.04 15.12
CA ALA A 245 16.39 -12.53 16.43
C ALA A 245 17.38 -11.57 17.11
N ASP A 246 17.40 -11.61 18.46
CA ASP A 246 18.27 -10.74 19.25
C ASP A 246 19.61 -11.43 19.59
N ALA A 247 19.61 -12.74 19.85
CA ALA A 247 20.82 -13.47 20.19
C ALA A 247 21.59 -13.92 18.93
N PRO A 248 22.93 -13.73 18.89
CA PRO A 248 23.76 -14.13 17.73
C PRO A 248 23.62 -15.59 17.33
N ALA A 249 23.49 -16.51 18.31
CA ALA A 249 23.29 -17.93 18.02
C ALA A 249 21.97 -18.23 17.27
N ASP A 250 20.91 -17.50 17.60
CA ASP A 250 19.61 -17.65 16.94
C ASP A 250 19.63 -16.99 15.55
N GLN A 251 20.30 -15.84 15.42
CA GLN A 251 20.55 -15.21 14.13
C GLN A 251 21.29 -16.15 13.19
N GLN A 252 22.31 -16.88 13.71
CA GLN A 252 23.07 -17.86 12.93
C GLN A 252 22.16 -19.01 12.46
N LYS A 253 21.31 -19.57 13.33
CA LYS A 253 20.37 -20.64 12.94
C LYS A 253 19.41 -20.19 11.82
N ILE A 254 18.91 -18.95 11.89
CA ILE A 254 18.07 -18.39 10.86
C ILE A 254 18.86 -18.21 9.57
N ALA A 255 20.07 -17.64 9.63
CA ALA A 255 20.93 -17.42 8.47
C ALA A 255 21.31 -18.72 7.74
N GLU A 256 21.45 -19.80 8.47
CA GLU A 256 21.76 -21.15 7.95
C GLU A 256 20.50 -21.92 7.48
N GLY A 257 19.30 -21.33 7.58
CA GLY A 257 18.03 -21.99 7.24
C GLY A 257 17.68 -23.16 8.16
N LYS A 258 18.27 -23.24 9.37
CA LYS A 258 18.08 -24.32 10.35
C LYS A 258 16.98 -24.02 11.38
N ALA A 259 16.43 -22.83 11.39
CA ALA A 259 15.35 -22.47 12.31
C ALA A 259 14.03 -23.13 11.88
N ALA A 260 13.40 -23.85 12.81
CA ALA A 260 12.03 -24.30 12.60
C ALA A 260 11.11 -23.07 12.52
N ILE A 261 10.19 -23.06 11.55
CA ILE A 261 9.29 -21.93 11.32
C ILE A 261 7.91 -22.24 11.90
N GLY A 262 7.43 -21.35 12.77
CA GLY A 262 6.06 -21.34 13.28
C GLY A 262 5.31 -20.07 12.82
N HIS A 263 4.02 -20.01 13.07
CA HIS A 263 3.20 -18.85 12.72
C HIS A 263 2.46 -18.35 13.95
N LEU A 264 2.50 -17.05 14.18
CA LEU A 264 1.76 -16.38 15.24
C LEU A 264 0.32 -16.14 14.79
N GLU A 265 -0.60 -16.15 15.75
CA GLU A 265 -1.98 -15.74 15.49
C GLU A 265 -2.03 -14.29 14.99
N TYR A 266 -2.91 -14.04 14.01
CA TYR A 266 -3.04 -12.73 13.40
C TYR A 266 -4.14 -11.92 14.09
N ASP A 267 -3.79 -10.78 14.66
CA ASP A 267 -4.73 -9.89 15.33
C ASP A 267 -5.49 -9.03 14.32
N TRP A 268 -6.77 -9.34 14.12
CA TRP A 268 -7.67 -8.63 13.22
C TRP A 268 -8.33 -7.40 13.86
N SER A 269 -8.05 -7.09 15.13
CA SER A 269 -8.56 -5.88 15.78
C SER A 269 -8.10 -4.62 15.01
N LEU A 270 -8.97 -3.60 14.98
CA LEU A 270 -8.66 -2.34 14.31
C LEU A 270 -7.39 -1.69 14.91
N ASN A 271 -6.50 -1.24 14.06
CA ASN A 271 -5.27 -0.53 14.44
C ASN A 271 -5.52 0.93 14.90
N GLY A 272 -6.68 1.20 15.54
CA GLY A 272 -7.06 2.52 16.00
C GLY A 272 -6.23 3.03 17.19
N ALA A 273 -5.91 4.31 17.21
CA ALA A 273 -5.46 5.02 18.41
C ALA A 273 -6.68 5.44 19.24
N HIS A 274 -6.63 5.18 20.53
CA HIS A 274 -7.64 5.61 21.50
C HIS A 274 -7.24 6.95 22.10
#